data_f2bd7263bb21391b530045aa09a7be68
#
_entry.id   f2bd7263bb21391b530045aa09a7be68
#
_cell.length_a   1.000
_cell.length_b   1.000
_cell.length_c   1.000
_cell.angle_alpha   90.00
_cell.angle_beta   90.00
_cell.angle_gamma   90.00
#
_symmetry.space_group_name_H-M   'P 1'
#
loop_
_entity.id
_entity.type
_entity.pdbx_description
1 polymer ?
#
loop_
_entity_poly.entity_id
_entity_poly.type
_entity_poly.pdbx_seq_one_letter_code
_entity_poly.pdbx_strand_id
1 'polypeptide(L)'
;VVLWGVGFAGIVLGAGMASSCGWASPIVLGGLVAGLVCLALYVRRQLSMEVPVIDMRIFSHQGFRVGAVCMMINFGITLSAMYILPQFYQNGMLLAVAVTGVVMLPGGIVNALMNMISGRIYDRIGARGPAVCGFGLSIVGAAALLFATPESPLAYVIACHVVMMVGVPLAMSPCQ
;
A
#
# COMPACT_ATOMS: atom_id res chain seq x y z
N VAL A 1 -9.28 18.18 -14.24
CA VAL A 1 -8.55 16.97 -14.65
C VAL A 1 -7.07 17.28 -14.92
N VAL A 2 -6.75 18.33 -15.75
CA VAL A 2 -5.35 18.67 -16.10
C VAL A 2 -4.50 19.00 -14.88
N LEU A 3 -4.99 19.83 -13.95
CA LEU A 3 -4.26 20.19 -12.72
C LEU A 3 -3.95 18.97 -11.84
N TRP A 4 -4.86 18.01 -11.78
CA TRP A 4 -4.64 16.76 -11.05
C TRP A 4 -3.55 15.91 -11.72
N GLY A 5 -3.64 15.74 -13.03
CA GLY A 5 -2.65 14.96 -13.79
C GLY A 5 -1.24 15.56 -13.72
N VAL A 6 -1.11 16.88 -13.92
CA VAL A 6 0.18 17.58 -13.81
C VAL A 6 0.73 17.54 -12.38
N GLY A 7 -0.15 17.70 -11.38
CA GLY A 7 0.24 17.63 -9.96
C GLY A 7 0.77 16.26 -9.58
N PHE A 8 0.06 15.20 -9.97
CA PHE A 8 0.47 13.82 -9.71
C PHE A 8 1.76 13.45 -10.47
N ALA A 9 1.85 13.80 -11.75
CA ALA A 9 3.05 13.57 -12.56
C ALA A 9 4.27 14.28 -11.97
N GLY A 10 4.13 15.54 -11.52
CA GLY A 10 5.20 16.30 -10.88
C GLY A 10 5.73 15.63 -9.62
N ILE A 11 4.86 15.09 -8.77
CA ILE A 11 5.26 14.35 -7.56
C ILE A 11 5.95 13.03 -7.92
N VAL A 12 5.37 12.24 -8.81
CA VAL A 12 5.91 10.92 -9.18
C VAL A 12 7.27 11.06 -9.88
N LEU A 13 7.38 11.98 -10.83
CA LEU A 13 8.64 12.23 -11.53
C LEU A 13 9.69 12.83 -10.58
N GLY A 14 9.30 13.80 -9.74
CA GLY A 14 10.19 14.39 -8.75
C GLY A 14 10.73 13.34 -7.77
N ALA A 15 9.86 12.50 -7.21
CA ALA A 15 10.27 11.42 -6.31
C ALA A 15 11.08 10.33 -7.04
N GLY A 16 10.72 9.99 -8.28
CA GLY A 16 11.47 9.02 -9.09
C GLY A 16 12.89 9.47 -9.43
N MET A 17 13.08 10.75 -9.69
CA MET A 17 14.41 11.32 -9.97
C MET A 17 15.26 11.51 -8.70
N ALA A 18 14.68 11.40 -7.50
CA ALA A 18 15.42 11.55 -6.26
C ALA A 18 16.52 10.50 -6.06
N SER A 19 16.34 9.29 -6.63
CA SER A 19 17.34 8.22 -6.59
C SER A 19 18.59 8.50 -7.44
N SER A 20 18.46 9.26 -8.55
CA SER A 20 19.53 9.57 -9.47
C SER A 20 20.15 10.95 -9.23
N CYS A 21 19.34 11.95 -8.88
CA CYS A 21 19.78 13.34 -8.71
C CYS A 21 19.97 13.76 -7.25
N GLY A 22 19.56 12.90 -6.30
CA GLY A 22 19.55 13.21 -4.87
C GLY A 22 18.33 14.04 -4.44
N TRP A 23 17.90 13.86 -3.19
CA TRP A 23 16.70 14.53 -2.61
C TRP A 23 16.83 16.05 -2.52
N ALA A 24 18.06 16.58 -2.41
CA ALA A 24 18.35 18.03 -2.34
C ALA A 24 18.48 18.71 -3.72
N SER A 25 18.33 17.97 -4.81
CA SER A 25 18.42 18.53 -6.16
C SER A 25 17.32 19.56 -6.42
N PRO A 26 17.63 20.72 -7.02
CA PRO A 26 16.61 21.73 -7.39
C PRO A 26 15.52 21.18 -8.31
N ILE A 27 15.86 20.20 -9.15
CA ILE A 27 14.91 19.55 -10.07
C ILE A 27 13.89 18.71 -9.30
N VAL A 28 14.35 17.93 -8.32
CA VAL A 28 13.50 17.09 -7.46
C VAL A 28 12.60 17.96 -6.60
N LEU A 29 13.19 18.95 -5.91
CA LEU A 29 12.43 19.87 -5.06
C LEU A 29 11.44 20.71 -5.88
N GLY A 30 11.86 21.20 -7.05
CA GLY A 30 10.99 21.93 -7.97
C GLY A 30 9.81 21.10 -8.46
N GLY A 31 10.04 19.84 -8.84
CA GLY A 31 9.00 18.91 -9.25
C GLY A 31 8.00 18.60 -8.13
N LEU A 32 8.50 18.33 -6.92
CA LEU A 32 7.67 18.07 -5.73
C LEU A 32 6.84 19.29 -5.33
N VAL A 33 7.46 20.47 -5.25
CA VAL A 33 6.77 21.71 -4.87
C VAL A 33 5.73 22.08 -5.93
N ALA A 34 6.08 22.05 -7.22
CA ALA A 34 5.14 22.33 -8.30
C ALA A 34 3.97 21.33 -8.29
N GLY A 35 4.25 20.04 -8.09
CA GLY A 35 3.24 19.00 -7.98
C GLY A 35 2.28 19.23 -6.81
N LEU A 36 2.80 19.55 -5.62
CA LEU A 36 2.00 19.86 -4.44
C LEU A 36 1.15 21.12 -4.62
N VAL A 37 1.72 22.17 -5.22
CA VAL A 37 0.97 23.41 -5.52
C VAL A 37 -0.16 23.15 -6.50
N CYS A 38 0.07 22.37 -7.57
CA CYS A 38 -0.97 22.01 -8.52
C CYS A 38 -2.09 21.20 -7.85
N LEU A 39 -1.76 20.26 -6.97
CA LEU A 39 -2.76 19.49 -6.22
C LEU A 39 -3.54 20.37 -5.23
N ALA A 40 -2.86 21.26 -4.52
CA ALA A 40 -3.52 22.21 -3.61
C ALA A 40 -4.50 23.12 -4.35
N LEU A 41 -4.10 23.65 -5.51
CA LEU A 41 -4.97 24.45 -6.38
C LEU A 41 -6.15 23.62 -6.91
N TYR A 42 -5.92 22.34 -7.25
CA TYR A 42 -6.98 21.44 -7.67
C TYR A 42 -8.01 21.23 -6.56
N VAL A 43 -7.56 20.90 -5.35
CA VAL A 43 -8.45 20.74 -4.17
C VAL A 43 -9.24 22.02 -3.89
N ARG A 44 -8.56 23.17 -3.85
CA ARG A 44 -9.22 24.47 -3.65
C ARG A 44 -10.29 24.74 -4.70
N ARG A 45 -10.00 24.45 -5.96
CA ARG A 45 -10.96 24.61 -7.05
C ARG A 45 -12.17 23.66 -6.91
N GLN A 46 -11.94 22.39 -6.53
CA GLN A 46 -13.03 21.43 -6.31
C GLN A 46 -13.96 21.84 -5.17
N LEU A 47 -13.42 22.41 -4.09
CA LEU A 47 -14.21 22.91 -2.97
C LEU A 47 -15.09 24.13 -3.34
N SER A 48 -14.70 24.88 -4.39
CA SER A 48 -15.39 26.08 -4.85
C SER A 48 -16.40 25.83 -5.98
N MET A 49 -16.47 24.58 -6.51
CA MET A 49 -17.40 24.23 -7.59
C MET A 49 -18.74 23.74 -7.03
N GLU A 50 -19.86 24.14 -7.68
CA GLU A 50 -21.20 23.67 -7.31
C GLU A 50 -21.41 22.18 -7.65
N VAL A 51 -20.77 21.71 -8.75
CA VAL A 51 -20.78 20.29 -9.15
C VAL A 51 -19.33 19.82 -9.30
N PRO A 52 -18.68 19.41 -8.18
CA PRO A 52 -17.30 18.93 -8.23
C PRO A 52 -17.23 17.54 -8.86
N VAL A 53 -16.15 17.25 -9.59
CA VAL A 53 -15.87 15.92 -10.14
C VAL A 53 -15.61 14.92 -9.00
N ILE A 54 -14.97 15.38 -7.93
CA ILE A 54 -14.77 14.64 -6.67
C ILE A 54 -15.20 15.55 -5.54
N ASP A 55 -16.23 15.16 -4.80
CA ASP A 55 -16.68 15.94 -3.65
C ASP A 55 -15.72 15.79 -2.47
N MET A 56 -14.80 16.75 -2.36
CA MET A 56 -13.81 16.79 -1.27
C MET A 56 -14.44 16.96 0.12
N ARG A 57 -15.73 17.30 0.20
CA ARG A 57 -16.46 17.43 1.47
C ARG A 57 -16.66 16.07 2.14
N ILE A 58 -16.56 14.97 1.38
CA ILE A 58 -16.61 13.60 1.92
C ILE A 58 -15.53 13.36 3.00
N PHE A 59 -14.38 14.08 2.91
CA PHE A 59 -13.33 14.04 3.92
C PHE A 59 -13.75 14.67 5.26
N SER A 60 -14.87 15.39 5.34
CA SER A 60 -15.41 15.86 6.61
C SER A 60 -16.08 14.74 7.41
N HIS A 61 -16.54 13.68 6.74
CA HIS A 61 -17.12 12.50 7.39
C HIS A 61 -16.04 11.64 8.05
N GLN A 62 -16.19 11.42 9.36
CA GLN A 62 -15.21 10.65 10.15
C GLN A 62 -14.98 9.23 9.60
N GLY A 63 -16.04 8.53 9.18
CA GLY A 63 -15.94 7.19 8.63
C GLY A 63 -15.05 7.14 7.38
N PHE A 64 -15.21 8.10 6.47
CA PHE A 64 -14.40 8.18 5.27
C PHE A 64 -12.92 8.46 5.58
N ARG A 65 -12.63 9.38 6.50
CA ARG A 65 -11.24 9.67 6.91
C ARG A 65 -10.56 8.44 7.48
N VAL A 66 -11.25 7.72 8.38
CA VAL A 66 -10.70 6.50 8.97
C VAL A 66 -10.46 5.44 7.89
N GLY A 67 -11.42 5.21 7.00
CA GLY A 67 -11.26 4.28 5.87
C GLY A 67 -10.07 4.65 4.98
N ALA A 68 -9.94 5.93 4.62
CA ALA A 68 -8.83 6.41 3.78
C ALA A 68 -7.46 6.21 4.45
N VAL A 69 -7.33 6.51 5.74
CA VAL A 69 -6.08 6.27 6.50
C VAL A 69 -5.78 4.77 6.58
N CYS A 70 -6.78 3.95 6.85
CA CYS A 70 -6.62 2.49 6.86
C CYS A 70 -6.16 1.96 5.50
N MET A 71 -6.73 2.45 4.39
CA MET A 71 -6.28 2.11 3.04
C MET A 71 -4.82 2.51 2.81
N MET A 72 -4.44 3.74 3.17
CA MET A 72 -3.05 4.19 3.02
C MET A 72 -2.07 3.28 3.76
N ILE A 73 -2.38 2.92 5.00
CA ILE A 73 -1.55 2.00 5.81
C ILE A 73 -1.48 0.63 5.13
N ASN A 74 -2.61 0.11 4.68
CA ASN A 74 -2.69 -1.20 4.03
C ASN A 74 -1.87 -1.25 2.73
N PHE A 75 -1.99 -0.23 1.87
CA PHE A 75 -1.16 -0.10 0.69
C PHE A 75 0.32 0.04 1.03
N GLY A 76 0.66 0.81 2.06
CA GLY A 76 2.03 0.93 2.57
C GLY A 76 2.63 -0.42 2.97
N ILE A 77 1.89 -1.23 3.73
CA ILE A 77 2.29 -2.60 4.12
C ILE A 77 2.51 -3.46 2.87
N THR A 78 1.56 -3.43 1.93
CA THR A 78 1.63 -4.24 0.70
C THR A 78 2.84 -3.87 -0.16
N LEU A 79 3.05 -2.58 -0.42
CA LEU A 79 4.17 -2.10 -1.22
C LEU A 79 5.50 -2.38 -0.54
N SER A 80 5.59 -2.21 0.79
CA SER A 80 6.77 -2.55 1.55
C SER A 80 7.11 -4.03 1.45
N ALA A 81 6.11 -4.90 1.56
CA ALA A 81 6.31 -6.34 1.42
C ALA A 81 6.75 -6.72 -0.01
N MET A 82 6.12 -6.14 -1.03
CA MET A 82 6.51 -6.39 -2.42
C MET A 82 7.94 -5.97 -2.75
N TYR A 83 8.48 -5.00 -2.03
CA TYR A 83 9.85 -4.52 -2.23
C TYR A 83 10.85 -5.21 -1.29
N ILE A 84 10.56 -5.26 0.00
CA ILE A 84 11.50 -5.73 1.03
C ILE A 84 11.70 -7.25 0.98
N LEU A 85 10.62 -8.03 0.77
CA LEU A 85 10.72 -9.48 0.76
C LEU A 85 11.61 -10.03 -0.37
N PRO A 86 11.48 -9.61 -1.64
CA PRO A 86 12.41 -10.02 -2.68
C PRO A 86 13.86 -9.63 -2.38
N GLN A 87 14.08 -8.45 -1.81
CA GLN A 87 15.42 -7.99 -1.41
C GLN A 87 15.99 -8.87 -0.30
N PHE A 88 15.17 -9.23 0.69
CA PHE A 88 15.59 -10.11 1.76
C PHE A 88 15.94 -11.51 1.25
N TYR A 89 15.13 -12.08 0.34
CA TYR A 89 15.41 -13.37 -0.26
C TYR A 89 16.69 -13.37 -1.12
N GLN A 90 16.89 -12.31 -1.93
CA GLN A 90 18.03 -12.25 -2.85
C GLN A 90 19.33 -11.83 -2.16
N ASN A 91 19.30 -10.80 -1.33
CA ASN A 91 20.49 -10.24 -0.70
C ASN A 91 20.77 -10.80 0.70
N GLY A 92 19.73 -11.17 1.45
CA GLY A 92 19.85 -11.77 2.79
C GLY A 92 20.09 -13.27 2.72
N MET A 93 19.21 -13.98 2.03
CA MET A 93 19.29 -15.45 1.92
C MET A 93 20.06 -15.95 0.69
N LEU A 94 20.56 -15.03 -0.14
CA LEU A 94 21.35 -15.30 -1.37
C LEU A 94 20.63 -16.23 -2.36
N LEU A 95 19.31 -16.16 -2.43
CA LEU A 95 18.52 -16.97 -3.35
C LEU A 95 18.57 -16.38 -4.78
N ALA A 96 18.61 -17.25 -5.77
CA ALA A 96 18.50 -16.83 -7.17
C ALA A 96 17.13 -16.14 -7.42
N VAL A 97 17.09 -15.18 -8.35
CA VAL A 97 15.87 -14.41 -8.69
C VAL A 97 14.69 -15.34 -9.06
N ALA A 98 14.97 -16.40 -9.82
CA ALA A 98 13.95 -17.38 -10.20
C ALA A 98 13.35 -18.12 -8.98
N VAL A 99 14.19 -18.49 -8.01
CA VAL A 99 13.76 -19.16 -6.77
C VAL A 99 12.94 -18.18 -5.91
N THR A 100 13.37 -16.93 -5.80
CA THR A 100 12.63 -15.88 -5.10
C THR A 100 11.21 -15.74 -5.65
N GLY A 101 11.04 -15.75 -6.97
CA GLY A 101 9.72 -15.71 -7.60
C GLY A 101 8.84 -16.88 -7.18
N VAL A 102 9.37 -18.11 -7.17
CA VAL A 102 8.63 -19.31 -6.75
C VAL A 102 8.25 -19.25 -5.27
N VAL A 103 9.17 -18.77 -4.42
CA VAL A 103 8.95 -18.64 -2.97
C VAL A 103 7.85 -17.62 -2.64
N MET A 104 7.67 -16.60 -3.47
CA MET A 104 6.63 -15.59 -3.30
C MET A 104 5.25 -16.03 -3.83
N LEU A 105 5.17 -17.06 -4.69
CA LEU A 105 3.91 -17.53 -5.28
C LEU A 105 2.84 -17.90 -4.24
N PRO A 106 3.13 -18.64 -3.16
CA PRO A 106 2.11 -19.00 -2.16
C PRO A 106 1.40 -17.77 -1.58
N GLY A 107 2.15 -16.72 -1.23
CA GLY A 107 1.58 -15.46 -0.73
C GLY A 107 0.71 -14.77 -1.78
N GLY A 108 1.15 -14.73 -3.03
CA GLY A 108 0.39 -14.15 -4.14
C GLY A 108 -0.91 -14.90 -4.41
N ILE A 109 -0.89 -16.23 -4.42
CA ILE A 109 -2.09 -17.07 -4.62
C ILE A 109 -3.08 -16.86 -3.47
N VAL A 110 -2.60 -16.87 -2.23
CA VAL A 110 -3.44 -16.65 -1.05
C VAL A 110 -4.05 -15.24 -1.08
N ASN A 111 -3.27 -14.23 -1.44
CA ASN A 111 -3.78 -12.85 -1.60
C ASN A 111 -4.91 -12.78 -2.64
N ALA A 112 -4.74 -13.41 -3.81
CA ALA A 112 -5.75 -13.44 -4.85
C ALA A 112 -7.05 -14.15 -4.38
N LEU A 113 -6.92 -15.31 -3.74
CA LEU A 113 -8.07 -16.04 -3.18
C LEU A 113 -8.78 -15.25 -2.08
N MET A 114 -8.01 -14.63 -1.19
CA MET A 114 -8.57 -13.82 -0.10
C MET A 114 -9.27 -12.56 -0.61
N ASN A 115 -8.81 -11.95 -1.71
CA ASN A 115 -9.53 -10.85 -2.35
C ASN A 115 -10.93 -11.26 -2.82
N MET A 116 -11.09 -12.50 -3.37
CA MET A 116 -12.39 -13.01 -3.78
C MET A 116 -13.31 -13.33 -2.60
N ILE A 117 -12.75 -13.78 -1.49
CA ILE A 117 -13.49 -14.24 -0.31
C ILE A 117 -13.84 -13.08 0.61
N SER A 118 -12.95 -12.09 0.74
CA SER A 118 -13.09 -10.95 1.66
C SER A 118 -14.36 -10.14 1.40
N GLY A 119 -14.75 -9.94 0.15
CA GLY A 119 -16.00 -9.30 -0.21
C GLY A 119 -17.23 -10.04 0.34
N ARG A 120 -17.27 -11.37 0.18
CA ARG A 120 -18.36 -12.20 0.69
C ARG A 120 -18.43 -12.23 2.23
N ILE A 121 -17.27 -12.18 2.89
CA ILE A 121 -17.18 -12.09 4.34
C ILE A 121 -17.73 -10.73 4.81
N TYR A 122 -17.34 -9.67 4.14
CA TYR A 122 -17.83 -8.32 4.40
C TYR A 122 -19.35 -8.22 4.29
N ASP A 123 -19.94 -8.78 3.22
CA ASP A 123 -21.38 -8.76 2.99
C ASP A 123 -22.17 -9.50 4.09
N ARG A 124 -21.57 -10.51 4.73
CA ARG A 124 -22.24 -11.33 5.75
C ARG A 124 -22.11 -10.80 7.17
N ILE A 125 -20.93 -10.32 7.55
CA ILE A 125 -20.63 -9.97 8.95
C ILE A 125 -20.32 -8.47 9.14
N GLY A 126 -20.39 -7.68 8.07
CA GLY A 126 -20.13 -6.23 8.10
C GLY A 126 -18.65 -5.85 8.15
N ALA A 127 -18.41 -4.55 8.26
CA ALA A 127 -17.07 -3.97 8.09
C ALA A 127 -16.09 -4.23 9.26
N ARG A 128 -16.58 -4.19 10.50
CA ARG A 128 -15.71 -4.15 11.69
C ARG A 128 -14.93 -5.45 11.91
N GLY A 129 -15.59 -6.59 11.78
CA GLY A 129 -14.97 -7.89 12.01
C GLY A 129 -13.79 -8.15 11.07
N PRO A 130 -14.02 -8.13 9.74
CA PRO A 130 -12.96 -8.34 8.76
C PRO A 130 -11.83 -7.32 8.86
N ALA A 131 -12.12 -6.02 9.12
CA ALA A 131 -11.10 -5.00 9.30
C ALA A 131 -10.17 -5.33 10.47
N VAL A 132 -10.70 -5.58 11.65
CA VAL A 132 -9.89 -5.86 12.85
C VAL A 132 -9.08 -7.15 12.66
N CYS A 133 -9.70 -8.22 12.16
CA CYS A 133 -9.00 -9.48 11.89
C CYS A 133 -7.93 -9.30 10.81
N GLY A 134 -8.23 -8.58 9.74
CA GLY A 134 -7.30 -8.34 8.64
C GLY A 134 -6.07 -7.54 9.08
N PHE A 135 -6.26 -6.42 9.76
CA PHE A 135 -5.14 -5.64 10.31
C PHE A 135 -4.38 -6.43 11.37
N GLY A 136 -5.07 -7.18 12.25
CA GLY A 136 -4.43 -8.04 13.24
C GLY A 136 -3.51 -9.08 12.60
N LEU A 137 -3.99 -9.80 11.59
CA LEU A 137 -3.19 -10.78 10.84
C LEU A 137 -2.02 -10.14 10.10
N SER A 138 -2.24 -8.97 9.49
CA SER A 138 -1.16 -8.24 8.81
C SER A 138 -0.07 -7.81 9.78
N ILE A 139 -0.44 -7.33 10.97
CA ILE A 139 0.51 -6.95 12.02
C ILE A 139 1.26 -8.18 12.53
N VAL A 140 0.57 -9.28 12.80
CA VAL A 140 1.20 -10.53 13.26
C VAL A 140 2.18 -11.06 12.22
N GLY A 141 1.78 -11.11 10.95
CA GLY A 141 2.65 -11.55 9.86
C GLY A 141 3.87 -10.65 9.70
N ALA A 142 3.68 -9.33 9.74
CA ALA A 142 4.77 -8.36 9.65
C ALA A 142 5.70 -8.42 10.87
N ALA A 143 5.14 -8.53 12.09
CA ALA A 143 5.92 -8.66 13.31
C ALA A 143 6.73 -9.97 13.35
N ALA A 144 6.15 -11.07 12.87
CA ALA A 144 6.88 -12.33 12.76
C ALA A 144 8.06 -12.21 11.76
N LEU A 145 7.91 -11.45 10.67
CA LEU A 145 8.99 -11.19 9.73
C LEU A 145 10.15 -10.37 10.33
N LEU A 146 9.93 -9.57 11.39
CA LEU A 146 11.02 -8.85 12.08
C LEU A 146 12.01 -9.81 12.76
N PHE A 147 11.57 -11.02 13.09
CA PHE A 147 12.44 -12.06 13.69
C PHE A 147 13.08 -12.96 12.63
N ALA A 148 12.79 -12.74 11.33
CA ALA A 148 13.41 -13.47 10.26
C ALA A 148 14.89 -13.05 10.11
N THR A 149 15.77 -14.03 10.13
CA THR A 149 17.21 -13.86 9.89
C THR A 149 17.58 -14.55 8.57
N PRO A 150 18.74 -14.26 7.97
CA PRO A 150 19.21 -14.98 6.78
C PRO A 150 19.34 -16.50 6.98
N GLU A 151 19.52 -16.94 8.23
CA GLU A 151 19.64 -18.34 8.62
C GLU A 151 18.28 -19.00 8.93
N SER A 152 17.19 -18.22 8.95
CA SER A 152 15.85 -18.74 9.24
C SER A 152 15.41 -19.74 8.17
N PRO A 153 14.68 -20.80 8.56
CA PRO A 153 14.10 -21.72 7.59
C PRO A 153 13.22 -20.98 6.57
N LEU A 154 13.41 -21.27 5.30
CA LEU A 154 12.65 -20.65 4.21
C LEU A 154 11.14 -20.80 4.41
N ALA A 155 10.70 -21.95 4.93
CA ALA A 155 9.30 -22.23 5.26
C ALA A 155 8.72 -21.24 6.29
N TYR A 156 9.53 -20.79 7.26
CA TYR A 156 9.12 -19.80 8.24
C TYR A 156 8.79 -18.46 7.57
N VAL A 157 9.68 -17.96 6.72
CA VAL A 157 9.50 -16.67 6.02
C VAL A 157 8.30 -16.72 5.07
N ILE A 158 8.12 -17.85 4.37
CA ILE A 158 6.95 -18.10 3.51
C ILE A 158 5.67 -18.07 4.35
N ALA A 159 5.63 -18.76 5.49
CA ALA A 159 4.46 -18.80 6.37
C ALA A 159 4.09 -17.40 6.89
N CYS A 160 5.06 -16.62 7.34
CA CYS A 160 4.85 -15.24 7.78
C CYS A 160 4.29 -14.36 6.66
N HIS A 161 4.84 -14.48 5.44
CA HIS A 161 4.35 -13.79 4.26
C HIS A 161 2.91 -14.19 3.91
N VAL A 162 2.59 -15.48 3.93
CA VAL A 162 1.23 -15.98 3.69
C VAL A 162 0.24 -15.43 4.71
N VAL A 163 0.57 -15.46 6.00
CA VAL A 163 -0.29 -14.88 7.06
C VAL A 163 -0.56 -13.40 6.80
N MET A 164 0.47 -12.64 6.45
CA MET A 164 0.32 -11.23 6.11
C MET A 164 -0.59 -11.04 4.87
N MET A 165 -0.43 -11.89 3.84
CA MET A 165 -1.21 -11.85 2.61
C MET A 165 -2.67 -12.31 2.78
N VAL A 166 -3.01 -13.01 3.86
CA VAL A 166 -4.40 -13.24 4.29
C VAL A 166 -5.00 -11.96 4.88
N GLY A 167 -4.22 -11.26 5.71
CA GLY A 167 -4.67 -10.08 6.43
C GLY A 167 -4.96 -8.87 5.52
N VAL A 168 -4.09 -8.65 4.53
CA VAL A 168 -4.16 -7.48 3.64
C VAL A 168 -5.53 -7.35 2.93
N PRO A 169 -6.05 -8.37 2.20
CA PRO A 169 -7.34 -8.26 1.53
C PRO A 169 -8.52 -8.17 2.50
N LEU A 170 -8.45 -8.87 3.64
CA LEU A 170 -9.47 -8.79 4.68
C LEU A 170 -9.60 -7.39 5.27
N ALA A 171 -8.47 -6.70 5.47
CA ALA A 171 -8.45 -5.33 5.97
C ALA A 171 -8.91 -4.32 4.92
N MET A 172 -8.66 -4.59 3.62
CA MET A 172 -8.94 -3.67 2.52
C MET A 172 -10.43 -3.62 2.17
N SER A 173 -11.12 -4.77 2.19
CA SER A 173 -12.52 -4.89 1.79
C SER A 173 -13.47 -3.91 2.53
N PRO A 174 -13.37 -3.70 3.86
CA PRO A 174 -14.21 -2.74 4.58
C PRO A 174 -13.85 -1.27 4.35
N CYS A 175 -12.69 -1.00 3.74
CA CYS A 175 -12.19 0.36 3.54
C CYS A 175 -12.52 0.91 2.14
N GLN A 176 -13.02 0.08 1.23
CA GLN A 176 -13.49 0.43 -0.11
C GLN A 176 -14.97 0.80 -0.09
#